data_bccdd46d599c3fa8b48e736ac0f7c1e3
#
_entry.id   bccdd46d599c3fa8b48e736ac0f7c1e3
#
_cell.length_a   1.000
_cell.length_b   1.000
_cell.length_c   1.000
_cell.angle_alpha   90.00
_cell.angle_beta   90.00
_cell.angle_gamma   90.00
#
_symmetry.space_group_name_H-M   'P 1'
#
loop_
_entity.id
_entity.type
_entity.pdbx_description
1 polymer ?
#
loop_
_entity_poly.entity_id
_entity_poly.type
_entity_poly.pdbx_seq_one_letter_code
_entity_poly.pdbx_strand_id
1 'polypeptide(L)'
;IFQEPMSSLNPLHTIEKQINEMLITHSKISYADATKKTKELLINVGLESISKRIKSYSYELSGGQRQRVMIAMGIANDPDLLIADEPTTALDVTVQLQILKLIKNLQKKLNMAILFISHDLTVVKHLADHICIMKDGIIVENNTKENIFFNPQHEYTKKLVNFQNKKKNSKTLGSKKILEVNKLKVWYPIKKGILRRIVGHVKAVDSINLTLFKNQ
;
A
#
# COMPACT_ATOMS: atom_id res chain seq x y z
N ILE A 1 5.39 -0.11 10.46
CA ILE A 1 5.13 -0.78 9.17
C ILE A 1 6.40 -0.68 8.35
N PHE A 2 6.96 -1.82 7.96
CA PHE A 2 8.20 -1.89 7.20
C PHE A 2 7.96 -1.66 5.69
N GLN A 3 9.01 -1.30 4.97
CA GLN A 3 8.99 -0.92 3.57
C GLN A 3 8.50 -2.03 2.63
N GLU A 4 8.86 -3.28 2.88
CA GLU A 4 8.52 -4.41 2.00
C GLU A 4 7.69 -5.48 2.71
N PRO A 5 6.41 -5.68 2.32
CA PRO A 5 5.56 -6.73 2.90
C PRO A 5 6.08 -8.15 2.65
N MET A 6 6.84 -8.35 1.56
CA MET A 6 7.36 -9.67 1.18
C MET A 6 8.44 -10.18 2.13
N SER A 7 9.32 -9.27 2.59
CA SER A 7 10.42 -9.59 3.51
C SER A 7 9.99 -9.55 4.98
N SER A 8 8.90 -8.83 5.29
CA SER A 8 8.44 -8.61 6.67
C SER A 8 7.50 -9.69 7.19
N LEU A 9 6.77 -10.39 6.30
CA LEU A 9 5.90 -11.51 6.66
C LEU A 9 6.63 -12.83 6.50
N ASN A 10 6.65 -13.66 7.56
CA ASN A 10 7.23 -14.99 7.50
C ASN A 10 6.40 -15.89 6.56
N PRO A 11 6.98 -16.41 5.46
CA PRO A 11 6.24 -17.23 4.50
C PRO A 11 5.84 -18.62 5.06
N LEU A 12 6.49 -19.08 6.12
CA LEU A 12 6.24 -20.38 6.76
C LEU A 12 5.16 -20.32 7.85
N HIS A 13 4.72 -19.12 8.24
CA HIS A 13 3.69 -18.92 9.25
C HIS A 13 2.38 -18.45 8.62
N THR A 14 1.27 -18.92 9.16
CA THR A 14 -0.06 -18.42 8.78
C THR A 14 -0.24 -16.98 9.24
N ILE A 15 -1.17 -16.26 8.62
CA ILE A 15 -1.52 -14.88 9.01
C ILE A 15 -2.00 -14.84 10.47
N GLU A 16 -2.84 -15.81 10.88
CA GLU A 16 -3.28 -15.97 12.26
C GLU A 16 -2.10 -16.04 13.23
N LYS A 17 -1.13 -16.93 12.95
CA LYS A 17 0.01 -17.15 13.85
C LYS A 17 0.82 -15.87 14.03
N GLN A 18 1.10 -15.14 12.96
CA GLN A 18 1.91 -13.92 13.00
C GLN A 18 1.24 -12.78 13.78
N ILE A 19 -0.07 -12.57 13.59
CA ILE A 19 -0.80 -11.53 14.34
C ILE A 19 -1.00 -11.96 15.79
N ASN A 20 -1.35 -13.24 16.05
CA ASN A 20 -1.51 -13.75 17.41
C ASN A 20 -0.22 -13.64 18.22
N GLU A 21 0.94 -13.92 17.61
CA GLU A 21 2.25 -13.80 18.25
C GLU A 21 2.48 -12.37 18.76
N MET A 22 2.19 -11.35 17.96
CA MET A 22 2.26 -9.95 18.37
C MET A 22 1.36 -9.65 19.57
N LEU A 23 0.11 -10.12 19.52
CA LEU A 23 -0.87 -9.89 20.59
C LEU A 23 -0.48 -10.61 21.89
N ILE A 24 -0.09 -11.87 21.81
CA ILE A 24 0.27 -12.68 23.01
C ILE A 24 1.53 -12.12 23.66
N THR A 25 2.55 -11.76 22.86
CA THR A 25 3.83 -11.26 23.37
C THR A 25 3.67 -9.95 24.12
N HIS A 26 2.84 -9.02 23.63
CA HIS A 26 2.73 -7.68 24.18
C HIS A 26 1.53 -7.50 25.12
N SER A 27 0.40 -8.18 24.87
CA SER A 27 -0.82 -7.99 25.67
C SER A 27 -1.09 -9.12 26.68
N LYS A 28 -0.29 -10.20 26.69
CA LYS A 28 -0.40 -11.36 27.59
C LYS A 28 -1.80 -12.00 27.61
N ILE A 29 -2.50 -12.01 26.48
CA ILE A 29 -3.84 -12.60 26.33
C ILE A 29 -3.75 -14.07 25.93
N SER A 30 -4.85 -14.83 26.12
CA SER A 30 -4.93 -16.22 25.69
C SER A 30 -4.86 -16.35 24.16
N TYR A 31 -4.47 -17.53 23.66
CA TYR A 31 -4.46 -17.80 22.21
C TYR A 31 -5.86 -17.65 21.58
N ALA A 32 -6.90 -18.06 22.30
CA ALA A 32 -8.28 -17.95 21.85
C ALA A 32 -8.72 -16.48 21.71
N ASP A 33 -8.39 -15.63 22.67
CA ASP A 33 -8.67 -14.20 22.64
C ASP A 33 -7.86 -13.50 21.55
N ALA A 34 -6.57 -13.87 21.40
CA ALA A 34 -5.73 -13.38 20.31
C ALA A 34 -6.33 -13.70 18.94
N THR A 35 -6.83 -14.93 18.74
CA THR A 35 -7.49 -15.33 17.49
C THR A 35 -8.75 -14.52 17.21
N LYS A 36 -9.56 -14.22 18.25
CA LYS A 36 -10.74 -13.36 18.12
C LYS A 36 -10.31 -11.93 17.71
N LYS A 37 -9.37 -11.33 18.45
CA LYS A 37 -8.84 -9.98 18.14
C LYS A 37 -8.19 -9.92 16.74
N THR A 38 -7.49 -10.97 16.31
CA THR A 38 -6.93 -11.10 14.96
C THR A 38 -8.00 -10.98 13.88
N LYS A 39 -9.15 -11.67 14.04
CA LYS A 39 -10.26 -11.57 13.08
C LYS A 39 -10.82 -10.14 13.02
N GLU A 40 -11.00 -9.50 14.16
CA GLU A 40 -11.47 -8.11 14.26
C GLU A 40 -10.48 -7.13 13.59
N LEU A 41 -9.18 -7.30 13.82
CA LEU A 41 -8.13 -6.51 13.18
C LEU A 41 -8.16 -6.66 11.65
N LEU A 42 -8.28 -7.88 11.14
CA LEU A 42 -8.38 -8.13 9.70
C LEU A 42 -9.62 -7.48 9.08
N ILE A 43 -10.76 -7.49 9.77
CA ILE A 43 -11.97 -6.78 9.33
C ILE A 43 -11.72 -5.26 9.33
N ASN A 44 -11.11 -4.71 10.37
CA ASN A 44 -10.82 -3.29 10.48
C ASN A 44 -9.92 -2.75 9.35
N VAL A 45 -9.08 -3.61 8.78
CA VAL A 45 -8.23 -3.24 7.62
C VAL A 45 -8.87 -3.64 6.26
N GLY A 46 -10.14 -4.06 6.24
CA GLY A 46 -10.88 -4.41 5.03
C GLY A 46 -10.45 -5.75 4.42
N LEU A 47 -10.15 -6.74 5.27
CA LEU A 47 -9.77 -8.10 4.89
C LEU A 47 -10.77 -9.15 5.38
N GLU A 48 -12.08 -8.92 5.22
CA GLU A 48 -13.15 -9.83 5.67
C GLU A 48 -13.02 -11.22 5.06
N SER A 49 -12.56 -11.33 3.81
CA SER A 49 -12.33 -12.62 3.15
C SER A 49 -11.19 -13.40 3.79
N ILE A 50 -10.17 -12.73 4.29
CA ILE A 50 -9.03 -13.33 5.00
C ILE A 50 -9.40 -13.65 6.44
N SER A 51 -10.23 -12.83 7.10
CA SER A 51 -10.73 -13.11 8.46
C SER A 51 -11.49 -14.43 8.55
N LYS A 52 -12.10 -14.88 7.45
CA LYS A 52 -12.78 -16.20 7.34
C LYS A 52 -11.80 -17.35 7.09
N ARG A 53 -10.59 -17.09 6.62
CA ARG A 53 -9.53 -18.07 6.32
C ARG A 53 -8.18 -17.65 6.91
N ILE A 54 -8.15 -17.31 8.18
CA ILE A 54 -6.97 -16.79 8.90
C ILE A 54 -5.72 -17.69 8.85
N LYS A 55 -5.91 -18.98 8.54
CA LYS A 55 -4.83 -19.96 8.34
C LYS A 55 -4.17 -19.88 6.95
N SER A 56 -4.54 -18.90 6.13
CA SER A 56 -3.81 -18.61 4.88
C SER A 56 -2.38 -18.16 5.15
N TYR A 57 -1.49 -18.42 4.20
CA TYR A 57 -0.10 -17.98 4.22
C TYR A 57 0.07 -16.66 3.44
N SER A 58 1.17 -15.94 3.71
CA SER A 58 1.44 -14.65 3.07
C SER A 58 1.55 -14.74 1.55
N TYR A 59 2.06 -15.84 0.99
CA TYR A 59 2.19 -16.04 -0.47
C TYR A 59 0.85 -16.26 -1.18
N GLU A 60 -0.22 -16.59 -0.46
CA GLU A 60 -1.58 -16.71 -1.01
C GLU A 60 -2.30 -15.36 -1.16
N LEU A 61 -1.70 -14.28 -0.66
CA LEU A 61 -2.27 -12.94 -0.64
C LEU A 61 -1.68 -12.07 -1.75
N SER A 62 -2.49 -11.14 -2.28
CA SER A 62 -2.01 -10.07 -3.16
C SER A 62 -1.11 -9.07 -2.40
N GLY A 63 -0.33 -8.25 -3.11
CA GLY A 63 0.53 -7.22 -2.50
C GLY A 63 -0.25 -6.29 -1.57
N GLY A 64 -1.39 -5.77 -2.01
CA GLY A 64 -2.25 -4.90 -1.20
C GLY A 64 -2.87 -5.62 0.02
N GLN A 65 -3.18 -6.91 -0.09
CA GLN A 65 -3.65 -7.71 1.06
C GLN A 65 -2.55 -7.92 2.09
N ARG A 66 -1.32 -8.22 1.66
CA ARG A 66 -0.15 -8.33 2.56
C ARG A 66 0.11 -7.02 3.28
N GLN A 67 0.03 -5.89 2.56
CA GLN A 67 0.19 -4.57 3.17
C GLN A 67 -0.85 -4.30 4.25
N ARG A 68 -2.13 -4.66 4.00
CA ARG A 68 -3.20 -4.54 5.00
C ARG A 68 -2.96 -5.45 6.22
N VAL A 69 -2.39 -6.66 6.03
CA VAL A 69 -1.99 -7.53 7.15
C VAL A 69 -0.90 -6.85 7.98
N MET A 70 0.12 -6.25 7.36
CA MET A 70 1.16 -5.52 8.08
C MET A 70 0.60 -4.31 8.84
N ILE A 71 -0.38 -3.60 8.27
CA ILE A 71 -1.08 -2.53 8.97
C ILE A 71 -1.83 -3.10 10.19
N ALA A 72 -2.55 -4.24 10.03
CA ALA A 72 -3.23 -4.91 11.13
C ALA A 72 -2.26 -5.30 12.26
N MET A 73 -1.08 -5.80 11.93
CA MET A 73 -0.01 -6.08 12.89
C MET A 73 0.47 -4.81 13.59
N GLY A 74 0.70 -3.73 12.84
CA GLY A 74 1.18 -2.46 13.38
C GLY A 74 0.21 -1.81 14.37
N ILE A 75 -1.10 -2.04 14.22
CA ILE A 75 -2.12 -1.49 15.13
C ILE A 75 -2.63 -2.49 16.17
N ALA A 76 -2.09 -3.72 16.21
CA ALA A 76 -2.61 -4.82 17.02
C ALA A 76 -2.66 -4.54 18.52
N ASN A 77 -1.75 -3.72 19.01
CA ASN A 77 -1.63 -3.35 20.44
C ASN A 77 -2.00 -1.89 20.71
N ASP A 78 -2.90 -1.32 19.90
CA ASP A 78 -3.45 0.04 20.06
C ASP A 78 -2.36 1.11 20.31
N PRO A 79 -1.41 1.31 19.37
CA PRO A 79 -0.25 2.17 19.59
C PRO A 79 -0.63 3.65 19.62
N ASP A 80 0.09 4.45 20.42
CA ASP A 80 0.01 5.92 20.41
C ASP A 80 0.69 6.51 19.16
N LEU A 81 1.69 5.83 18.61
CA LEU A 81 2.44 6.24 17.41
C LEU A 81 2.60 5.08 16.41
N LEU A 82 2.17 5.30 15.18
CA LEU A 82 2.42 4.39 14.07
C LEU A 82 3.53 4.95 13.17
N ILE A 83 4.66 4.22 13.08
CA ILE A 83 5.73 4.53 12.12
C ILE A 83 5.47 3.74 10.84
N ALA A 84 5.33 4.43 9.71
CA ALA A 84 5.08 3.84 8.40
C ALA A 84 6.19 4.24 7.43
N ASP A 85 7.08 3.29 7.15
CA ASP A 85 8.22 3.47 6.27
C ASP A 85 7.86 2.97 4.87
N GLU A 86 7.69 3.91 3.95
CA GLU A 86 7.27 3.70 2.56
C GLU A 86 6.12 2.67 2.38
N PRO A 87 5.01 2.78 3.11
CA PRO A 87 4.01 1.71 3.20
C PRO A 87 3.22 1.48 1.91
N THR A 88 3.49 2.23 0.85
CA THR A 88 2.80 2.12 -0.44
C THR A 88 3.73 1.82 -1.61
N THR A 89 5.03 1.63 -1.35
CA THR A 89 6.02 1.23 -2.36
C THR A 89 5.66 -0.12 -2.96
N ALA A 90 5.85 -0.27 -4.27
CA ALA A 90 5.51 -1.46 -5.07
C ALA A 90 4.00 -1.80 -5.16
N LEU A 91 3.11 -0.86 -4.82
CA LEU A 91 1.67 -0.97 -5.06
C LEU A 91 1.25 -0.13 -6.28
N ASP A 92 0.22 -0.59 -6.98
CA ASP A 92 -0.41 0.24 -8.01
C ASP A 92 -1.11 1.46 -7.40
N VAL A 93 -1.31 2.51 -8.20
CA VAL A 93 -1.86 3.80 -7.74
C VAL A 93 -3.22 3.65 -7.06
N THR A 94 -4.06 2.73 -7.53
CA THR A 94 -5.40 2.53 -6.98
C THR A 94 -5.33 1.92 -5.58
N VAL A 95 -4.50 0.87 -5.42
CA VAL A 95 -4.28 0.23 -4.12
C VAL A 95 -3.56 1.18 -3.16
N GLN A 96 -2.58 1.96 -3.65
CA GLN A 96 -1.90 2.99 -2.86
C GLN A 96 -2.91 3.96 -2.23
N LEU A 97 -3.82 4.54 -3.02
CA LEU A 97 -4.85 5.45 -2.51
C LEU A 97 -5.77 4.79 -1.46
N GLN A 98 -6.11 3.51 -1.66
CA GLN A 98 -6.90 2.76 -0.68
C GLN A 98 -6.16 2.57 0.64
N ILE A 99 -4.85 2.26 0.60
CA ILE A 99 -4.01 2.11 1.80
C ILE A 99 -3.87 3.44 2.54
N LEU A 100 -3.64 4.55 1.83
CA LEU A 100 -3.56 5.87 2.45
C LEU A 100 -4.86 6.28 3.15
N LYS A 101 -6.00 6.03 2.50
CA LYS A 101 -7.33 6.27 3.08
C LYS A 101 -7.56 5.38 4.31
N LEU A 102 -7.15 4.11 4.27
CA LEU A 102 -7.23 3.20 5.40
C LEU A 102 -6.42 3.72 6.59
N ILE A 103 -5.15 4.08 6.39
CA ILE A 103 -4.26 4.60 7.45
C ILE A 103 -4.86 5.87 8.08
N LYS A 104 -5.39 6.80 7.27
CA LYS A 104 -6.03 8.02 7.77
C LYS A 104 -7.31 7.74 8.58
N ASN A 105 -8.09 6.76 8.19
CA ASN A 105 -9.28 6.35 8.93
C ASN A 105 -8.91 5.69 10.27
N LEU A 106 -7.88 4.83 10.26
CA LEU A 106 -7.35 4.19 11.47
C LEU A 106 -6.75 5.22 12.44
N GLN A 107 -6.02 6.22 11.93
CA GLN A 107 -5.51 7.33 12.73
C GLN A 107 -6.62 8.00 13.54
N LYS A 108 -7.72 8.36 12.87
CA LYS A 108 -8.86 9.00 13.52
C LYS A 108 -9.56 8.08 14.51
N LYS A 109 -9.75 6.81 14.13
CA LYS A 109 -10.46 5.81 14.94
C LYS A 109 -9.70 5.49 16.23
N LEU A 110 -8.37 5.37 16.15
CA LEU A 110 -7.49 4.99 17.25
C LEU A 110 -6.87 6.20 17.96
N ASN A 111 -7.11 7.42 17.47
CA ASN A 111 -6.54 8.67 18.00
C ASN A 111 -5.01 8.59 18.14
N MET A 112 -4.31 7.98 17.17
CA MET A 112 -2.86 7.78 17.18
C MET A 112 -2.13 8.83 16.32
N ALA A 113 -0.89 9.13 16.68
CA ALA A 113 0.02 9.88 15.82
C ALA A 113 0.58 8.98 14.70
N ILE A 114 0.95 9.58 13.56
CA ILE A 114 1.60 8.84 12.47
C ILE A 114 2.88 9.56 12.06
N LEU A 115 3.99 8.82 12.06
CA LEU A 115 5.23 9.20 11.38
C LEU A 115 5.27 8.48 10.04
N PHE A 116 5.02 9.22 8.96
CA PHE A 116 4.96 8.68 7.61
C PHE A 116 6.22 9.04 6.82
N ILE A 117 6.98 8.05 6.38
CA ILE A 117 8.18 8.23 5.56
C ILE A 117 7.84 7.89 4.11
N SER A 118 8.16 8.79 3.19
CA SER A 118 7.91 8.58 1.76
C SER A 118 8.82 9.46 0.90
N HIS A 119 9.20 8.98 -0.27
CA HIS A 119 9.83 9.77 -1.31
C HIS A 119 8.81 10.41 -2.29
N ASP A 120 7.52 10.04 -2.18
CA ASP A 120 6.45 10.59 -3.02
C ASP A 120 5.76 11.78 -2.33
N LEU A 121 6.12 12.99 -2.78
CA LEU A 121 5.52 14.23 -2.27
C LEU A 121 4.01 14.33 -2.54
N THR A 122 3.47 13.62 -3.56
CA THR A 122 2.01 13.60 -3.81
C THR A 122 1.29 12.92 -2.66
N VAL A 123 1.84 11.82 -2.19
CA VAL A 123 1.34 11.09 -1.01
C VAL A 123 1.41 11.97 0.24
N VAL A 124 2.60 12.57 0.47
CA VAL A 124 2.83 13.44 1.63
C VAL A 124 1.86 14.61 1.64
N LYS A 125 1.60 15.24 0.49
CA LYS A 125 0.65 16.37 0.35
C LYS A 125 -0.77 16.00 0.81
N HIS A 126 -1.21 14.76 0.60
CA HIS A 126 -2.55 14.32 0.97
C HIS A 126 -2.68 13.88 2.43
N LEU A 127 -1.59 13.47 3.06
CA LEU A 127 -1.61 12.83 4.38
C LEU A 127 -1.10 13.73 5.49
N ALA A 128 0.00 14.44 5.27
CA ALA A 128 0.75 15.13 6.30
C ALA A 128 0.11 16.47 6.72
N ASP A 129 0.26 16.81 7.99
CA ASP A 129 0.01 18.13 8.56
C ASP A 129 1.32 18.90 8.70
N HIS A 130 2.40 18.19 9.03
CA HIS A 130 3.75 18.71 9.22
C HIS A 130 4.76 17.88 8.41
N ILE A 131 5.78 18.50 7.82
CA ILE A 131 6.71 17.84 6.91
C ILE A 131 8.14 18.19 7.27
N CYS A 132 8.97 17.14 7.41
CA CYS A 132 10.42 17.22 7.52
C CYS A 132 11.06 16.76 6.22
N ILE A 133 11.81 17.64 5.55
CA ILE A 133 12.58 17.30 4.35
C ILE A 133 13.98 16.89 4.78
N MET A 134 14.38 15.68 4.40
CA MET A 134 15.71 15.15 4.66
C MET A 134 16.54 15.09 3.39
N LYS A 135 17.83 15.41 3.52
CA LYS A 135 18.84 15.22 2.47
C LYS A 135 20.17 14.82 3.13
N ASP A 136 20.83 13.81 2.59
CA ASP A 136 22.15 13.35 3.06
C ASP A 136 22.19 13.08 4.58
N GLY A 137 21.09 12.52 5.12
CA GLY A 137 20.94 12.17 6.55
C GLY A 137 20.62 13.38 7.46
N ILE A 138 20.43 14.59 6.92
CA ILE A 138 20.18 15.82 7.68
C ILE A 138 18.80 16.36 7.34
N ILE A 139 18.06 16.86 8.35
CA ILE A 139 16.82 17.61 8.13
C ILE A 139 17.21 19.00 7.62
N VAL A 140 16.88 19.28 6.35
CA VAL A 140 17.21 20.56 5.69
C VAL A 140 16.06 21.56 5.77
N GLU A 141 14.83 21.10 5.94
CA GLU A 141 13.67 21.96 6.17
C GLU A 141 12.61 21.23 6.96
N ASN A 142 11.95 21.94 7.90
CA ASN A 142 10.90 21.40 8.75
C ASN A 142 9.83 22.47 8.94
N ASN A 143 8.61 22.21 8.44
CA ASN A 143 7.54 23.19 8.45
C ASN A 143 6.15 22.55 8.27
N THR A 144 5.09 23.36 8.35
CA THR A 144 3.74 22.93 7.98
C THR A 144 3.68 22.55 6.51
N LYS A 145 2.73 21.69 6.17
CA LYS A 145 2.49 21.27 4.78
C LYS A 145 2.35 22.47 3.84
N GLU A 146 1.57 23.48 4.24
CA GLU A 146 1.31 24.69 3.45
C GLU A 146 2.61 25.40 3.10
N ASN A 147 3.47 25.61 4.10
CA ASN A 147 4.74 26.32 3.90
C ASN A 147 5.70 25.53 3.00
N ILE A 148 5.79 24.22 3.18
CA ILE A 148 6.66 23.36 2.32
C ILE A 148 6.22 23.40 0.85
N PHE A 149 4.92 23.38 0.56
CA PHE A 149 4.43 23.33 -0.82
C PHE A 149 4.29 24.71 -1.50
N PHE A 150 3.99 25.77 -0.74
CA PHE A 150 3.71 27.10 -1.31
C PHE A 150 4.83 28.12 -1.06
N ASN A 151 5.63 27.94 0.00
CA ASN A 151 6.71 28.87 0.36
C ASN A 151 7.96 28.15 0.86
N PRO A 152 8.50 27.18 0.09
CA PRO A 152 9.70 26.44 0.49
C PRO A 152 10.90 27.39 0.62
N GLN A 153 11.68 27.25 1.68
CA GLN A 153 12.84 28.10 1.96
C GLN A 153 14.13 27.48 1.41
N HIS A 154 14.34 26.20 1.68
CA HIS A 154 15.57 25.51 1.29
C HIS A 154 15.58 25.19 -0.22
N GLU A 155 16.73 25.38 -0.87
CA GLU A 155 16.90 25.15 -2.32
C GLU A 155 16.51 23.73 -2.76
N TYR A 156 16.86 22.73 -1.95
CA TYR A 156 16.51 21.34 -2.24
C TYR A 156 15.00 21.14 -2.23
N THR A 157 14.30 21.70 -1.26
CA THR A 157 12.82 21.65 -1.17
C THR A 157 12.18 22.32 -2.40
N LYS A 158 12.68 23.51 -2.80
CA LYS A 158 12.22 24.21 -4.00
C LYS A 158 12.35 23.34 -5.26
N LYS A 159 13.47 22.63 -5.41
CA LYS A 159 13.69 21.70 -6.53
C LYS A 159 12.71 20.54 -6.50
N LEU A 160 12.50 19.91 -5.34
CA LEU A 160 11.56 18.79 -5.17
C LEU A 160 10.12 19.19 -5.53
N VAL A 161 9.64 20.31 -4.99
CA VAL A 161 8.27 20.80 -5.22
C VAL A 161 8.07 21.22 -6.67
N ASN A 162 9.04 21.92 -7.28
CA ASN A 162 8.98 22.38 -8.67
C ASN A 162 9.03 21.22 -9.67
N PHE A 163 9.75 20.14 -9.36
CA PHE A 163 9.78 18.95 -10.22
C PHE A 163 8.40 18.30 -10.39
N GLN A 164 7.60 18.30 -9.35
CA GLN A 164 6.21 17.79 -9.42
C GLN A 164 5.27 18.71 -10.20
N ASN A 165 5.49 20.02 -10.15
CA ASN A 165 4.64 21.01 -10.81
C ASN A 165 4.90 21.15 -12.31
N LYS A 166 5.96 20.55 -12.86
CA LYS A 166 6.17 20.50 -14.31
C LYS A 166 5.07 19.69 -14.96
N LYS A 167 4.00 20.35 -15.37
CA LYS A 167 3.02 19.79 -16.31
C LYS A 167 3.80 19.26 -17.51
N LYS A 168 3.64 17.97 -17.83
CA LYS A 168 4.06 17.45 -19.13
C LYS A 168 3.35 18.28 -20.18
N ASN A 169 4.11 19.09 -20.93
CA ASN A 169 3.57 19.73 -22.12
C ASN A 169 3.00 18.60 -22.98
N SER A 170 1.70 18.66 -23.25
CA SER A 170 1.03 17.74 -24.15
C SER A 170 1.70 17.88 -25.51
N LYS A 171 2.53 16.89 -25.88
CA LYS A 171 3.04 16.82 -27.25
C LYS A 171 1.82 16.61 -28.16
N THR A 172 1.77 17.30 -29.28
CA THR A 172 0.76 17.09 -30.32
C THR A 172 0.81 15.61 -30.74
N LEU A 173 -0.31 14.93 -30.50
CA LEU A 173 -0.45 13.53 -30.91
C LEU A 173 -0.26 13.41 -32.43
N GLY A 174 0.64 12.54 -32.84
CA GLY A 174 0.82 12.20 -34.27
C GLY A 174 -0.43 11.52 -34.79
N SER A 175 -0.82 11.77 -36.04
CA SER A 175 -1.98 11.15 -36.69
C SER A 175 -1.77 9.67 -37.05
N LYS A 176 -0.52 9.17 -37.06
CA LYS A 176 -0.20 7.81 -37.46
C LYS A 176 -0.36 6.84 -36.29
N LYS A 177 -1.31 5.89 -36.40
CA LYS A 177 -1.44 4.75 -35.48
C LYS A 177 -0.20 3.86 -35.57
N ILE A 178 0.36 3.46 -34.41
CA ILE A 178 1.49 2.53 -34.33
C ILE A 178 1.02 1.15 -33.87
N LEU A 179 0.08 1.12 -32.91
CA LEU A 179 -0.48 -0.10 -32.36
C LEU A 179 -1.98 0.06 -32.20
N GLU A 180 -2.72 -0.95 -32.60
CA GLU A 180 -4.15 -1.08 -32.35
C GLU A 180 -4.43 -2.46 -31.78
N VAL A 181 -5.02 -2.50 -30.62
CA VAL A 181 -5.38 -3.71 -29.90
C VAL A 181 -6.89 -3.72 -29.71
N ASN A 182 -7.56 -4.76 -30.19
CA ASN A 182 -9.00 -4.91 -30.12
C ASN A 182 -9.38 -6.14 -29.30
N LYS A 183 -10.20 -5.96 -28.26
CA LYS A 183 -10.75 -7.02 -27.40
C LYS A 183 -9.69 -7.97 -26.84
N LEU A 184 -8.53 -7.43 -26.39
CA LEU A 184 -7.46 -8.24 -25.81
C LEU A 184 -7.96 -8.97 -24.57
N LYS A 185 -7.67 -10.28 -24.51
CA LYS A 185 -7.97 -11.13 -23.37
C LYS A 185 -6.69 -11.85 -22.92
N VAL A 186 -6.38 -11.78 -21.64
CA VAL A 186 -5.30 -12.54 -21.01
C VAL A 186 -5.87 -13.26 -19.80
N TRP A 187 -6.06 -14.57 -19.94
CA TRP A 187 -6.68 -15.41 -18.93
C TRP A 187 -5.70 -16.49 -18.49
N TYR A 188 -5.46 -16.60 -17.19
CA TYR A 188 -4.59 -17.61 -16.60
C TYR A 188 -5.44 -18.79 -16.07
N PRO A 189 -5.16 -20.05 -16.47
CA PRO A 189 -5.94 -21.19 -16.03
C PRO A 189 -5.68 -21.51 -14.55
N ILE A 190 -6.77 -21.73 -13.79
CA ILE A 190 -6.72 -22.26 -12.41
C ILE A 190 -6.74 -23.78 -12.52
N LYS A 191 -5.65 -24.44 -12.12
CA LYS A 191 -5.51 -25.88 -12.12
C LYS A 191 -5.71 -26.43 -10.70
N LYS A 192 -6.54 -27.49 -10.52
CA LYS A 192 -6.76 -28.18 -9.25
C LYS A 192 -6.57 -29.69 -9.38
N GLY A 193 -6.22 -30.32 -8.25
CA GLY A 193 -6.03 -31.76 -8.11
C GLY A 193 -4.71 -32.29 -8.67
N ILE A 194 -4.41 -33.57 -8.41
CA ILE A 194 -3.18 -34.28 -8.82
C ILE A 194 -3.01 -34.25 -10.36
N LEU A 195 -4.11 -34.38 -11.10
CA LEU A 195 -4.14 -34.34 -12.56
C LEU A 195 -4.15 -32.91 -13.16
N ARG A 196 -3.97 -31.86 -12.33
CA ARG A 196 -3.93 -30.45 -12.76
C ARG A 196 -5.06 -30.04 -13.71
N ARG A 197 -6.28 -30.52 -13.50
CA ARG A 197 -7.45 -30.16 -14.32
C ARG A 197 -7.78 -28.67 -14.17
N ILE A 198 -8.08 -28.02 -15.31
CA ILE A 198 -8.49 -26.61 -15.34
C ILE A 198 -9.91 -26.51 -14.78
N VAL A 199 -10.09 -25.79 -13.68
CA VAL A 199 -11.38 -25.60 -12.99
C VAL A 199 -11.92 -24.17 -13.15
N GLY A 200 -11.15 -23.28 -13.80
CA GLY A 200 -11.54 -21.91 -14.05
C GLY A 200 -10.35 -21.08 -14.61
N HIS A 201 -10.56 -19.78 -14.73
CA HIS A 201 -9.55 -18.85 -15.21
C HIS A 201 -9.53 -17.59 -14.36
N VAL A 202 -8.34 -17.06 -14.05
CA VAL A 202 -8.15 -15.69 -13.59
C VAL A 202 -8.10 -14.80 -14.83
N LYS A 203 -9.09 -13.95 -15.00
CA LYS A 203 -9.17 -13.00 -16.12
C LYS A 203 -8.36 -11.74 -15.77
N ALA A 204 -7.05 -11.76 -16.02
CA ALA A 204 -6.17 -10.62 -15.74
C ALA A 204 -6.49 -9.42 -16.65
N VAL A 205 -6.80 -9.70 -17.92
CA VAL A 205 -7.27 -8.72 -18.90
C VAL A 205 -8.49 -9.33 -19.59
N ASP A 206 -9.59 -8.58 -19.69
CA ASP A 206 -10.79 -9.06 -20.34
C ASP A 206 -11.38 -7.99 -21.27
N SER A 207 -11.20 -8.21 -22.59
CA SER A 207 -11.81 -7.43 -23.67
C SER A 207 -11.43 -5.93 -23.67
N ILE A 208 -10.15 -5.58 -23.40
CA ILE A 208 -9.66 -4.20 -23.51
C ILE A 208 -9.35 -3.81 -24.95
N ASN A 209 -9.58 -2.53 -25.26
CA ASN A 209 -9.16 -1.89 -26.50
C ASN A 209 -8.11 -0.82 -26.18
N LEU A 210 -7.06 -0.75 -26.99
CA LEU A 210 -5.99 0.23 -26.86
C LEU A 210 -5.51 0.66 -28.25
N THR A 211 -5.33 1.95 -28.44
CA THR A 211 -4.70 2.52 -29.64
C THR A 211 -3.55 3.43 -29.22
N LEU A 212 -2.37 3.23 -29.81
CA LEU A 212 -1.21 4.09 -29.63
C LEU A 212 -0.90 4.84 -30.92
N PHE A 213 -0.64 6.12 -30.79
CA PHE A 213 -0.24 6.99 -31.89
C PHE A 213 1.24 7.34 -31.82
N LYS A 214 1.82 7.72 -32.97
CA LYS A 214 3.21 8.19 -33.02
C LYS A 214 3.36 9.45 -32.15
N ASN A 215 4.39 9.50 -31.32
CA ASN A 215 4.70 10.60 -30.37
C ASN A 215 3.71 10.75 -29.19
N GLN A 216 2.91 9.73 -28.91
CA GLN A 216 2.05 9.67 -27.71
C GLN A 216 2.88 9.31 -26.47
#